data_2f6f0cc7e06be9738131f55948c84e85
#
_entry.id   2f6f0cc7e06be9738131f55948c84e85
#
_cell.length_a   1.000
_cell.length_b   1.000
_cell.length_c   1.000
_cell.angle_alpha   90.00
_cell.angle_beta   90.00
_cell.angle_gamma   90.00
#
_symmetry.space_group_name_H-M   'P 1'
#
loop_
_entity.id
_entity.type
_entity.pdbx_description
1 polymer ?
#
loop_
_entity_poly.entity_id
_entity_poly.type
_entity_poly.pdbx_seq_one_letter_code
_entity_poly.pdbx_strand_id
1 'polypeptide(L)'
;LGAVSTAEPSLERSPRVYRWDLGKTYLRTEFDTARDLVKLAFESASQKRTVPGAAALLREITATQPLGIYIVSGNPEQLRRVLEKKLRLDGIRWDSFTLKPQLSNILRGRFRFIKDQVSYKLRALLESRAQLAERIDEFMFGDDAEADAFIYSIYSDLCAGRVDAQTFARVLEQTGLYEDDIPRLVRLASQIPVHDVGRRIFIHLDRVSAPDGFSDYGARVCPFYNYLQPALVLL
;
A
#
# COMPACT_ATOMS: atom_id res chain seq x y z
N LEU A 1 8.62 -51.86 -22.92
CA LEU A 1 9.43 -50.83 -22.30
C LEU A 1 8.72 -49.51 -22.43
N GLY A 2 7.87 -49.17 -21.40
CA GLY A 2 7.15 -47.93 -21.32
C GLY A 2 8.04 -46.84 -20.75
N ALA A 3 8.15 -45.75 -21.49
CA ALA A 3 8.85 -44.55 -21.02
C ALA A 3 7.97 -43.90 -19.92
N VAL A 4 8.43 -43.91 -18.71
CA VAL A 4 7.85 -43.11 -17.60
C VAL A 4 8.22 -41.65 -17.87
N SER A 5 7.26 -40.86 -18.33
CA SER A 5 7.37 -39.41 -18.41
C SER A 5 7.39 -38.88 -16.98
N THR A 6 8.57 -38.53 -16.49
CA THR A 6 8.72 -37.72 -15.28
C THR A 6 8.46 -36.27 -15.66
N ALA A 7 7.20 -35.88 -15.70
CA ALA A 7 6.84 -34.46 -15.68
C ALA A 7 7.24 -33.94 -14.29
N GLU A 8 8.28 -33.11 -14.25
CA GLU A 8 8.59 -32.33 -13.06
C GLU A 8 7.35 -31.50 -12.70
N PRO A 9 6.93 -31.47 -11.41
CA PRO A 9 5.85 -30.60 -11.01
C PRO A 9 6.28 -29.17 -11.33
N SER A 10 5.58 -28.52 -12.26
CA SER A 10 5.71 -27.08 -12.48
C SER A 10 5.42 -26.43 -11.14
N LEU A 11 6.43 -25.84 -10.53
CA LEU A 11 6.26 -24.94 -9.39
C LEU A 11 5.36 -23.79 -9.87
N GLU A 12 4.04 -23.96 -9.68
CA GLU A 12 3.09 -22.87 -9.88
C GLU A 12 3.55 -21.74 -8.97
N ARG A 13 4.11 -20.70 -9.59
CA ARG A 13 4.48 -19.48 -8.88
C ARG A 13 3.21 -18.93 -8.26
N SER A 14 3.23 -18.75 -6.94
CA SER A 14 2.10 -18.12 -6.23
C SER A 14 1.75 -16.80 -6.90
N PRO A 15 0.48 -16.54 -7.22
CA PRO A 15 0.09 -15.29 -7.88
C PRO A 15 0.47 -14.10 -6.99
N ARG A 16 1.02 -13.06 -7.59
CA ARG A 16 1.53 -11.88 -6.89
C ARG A 16 0.59 -10.69 -7.06
N VAL A 17 0.35 -9.97 -5.96
CA VAL A 17 -0.32 -8.67 -5.94
C VAL A 17 0.64 -7.62 -5.39
N TYR A 18 0.68 -6.47 -6.04
CA TYR A 18 1.46 -5.32 -5.60
C TYR A 18 0.53 -4.19 -5.18
N ARG A 19 0.70 -3.70 -3.96
CA ARG A 19 -0.05 -2.58 -3.41
C ARG A 19 0.85 -1.36 -3.28
N TRP A 20 0.45 -0.25 -3.87
CA TRP A 20 1.26 0.97 -3.93
C TRP A 20 0.51 2.15 -3.36
N ASP A 21 1.16 2.88 -2.45
CA ASP A 21 0.79 4.24 -2.15
C ASP A 21 1.32 5.20 -3.23
N LEU A 22 0.71 6.38 -3.36
CA LEU A 22 1.15 7.38 -4.33
C LEU A 22 1.94 8.54 -3.69
N GLY A 23 1.45 9.05 -2.58
CA GLY A 23 2.07 10.21 -1.94
C GLY A 23 3.46 9.84 -1.41
N LYS A 24 4.51 10.63 -1.73
CA LYS A 24 5.87 10.41 -1.22
C LYS A 24 6.48 9.03 -1.51
N THR A 25 5.65 8.05 -1.91
CA THR A 25 6.06 6.73 -2.39
C THR A 25 6.31 6.76 -3.89
N TYR A 26 5.32 7.13 -4.70
CA TYR A 26 5.42 7.20 -6.15
C TYR A 26 5.64 8.63 -6.65
N LEU A 27 4.89 9.60 -6.11
CA LEU A 27 4.98 11.02 -6.45
C LEU A 27 5.77 11.77 -5.38
N ARG A 28 6.66 12.66 -5.83
CA ARG A 28 7.22 13.69 -4.96
C ARG A 28 6.14 14.71 -4.64
N THR A 29 5.53 14.58 -3.48
CA THR A 29 4.47 15.47 -3.03
C THR A 29 4.93 16.23 -1.80
N GLU A 30 5.02 17.56 -1.92
CA GLU A 30 5.37 18.45 -0.81
C GLU A 30 4.12 18.92 -0.06
N PHE A 31 3.23 17.98 0.35
CA PHE A 31 1.95 18.35 0.94
C PHE A 31 1.92 18.17 2.45
N ASP A 32 2.18 19.26 3.14
CA ASP A 32 1.87 19.37 4.56
C ASP A 32 0.68 20.32 4.82
N THR A 33 0.11 20.96 3.78
CA THR A 33 -1.00 21.92 3.94
C THR A 33 -2.12 21.77 2.91
N ALA A 34 -3.30 22.27 3.26
CA ALA A 34 -4.46 22.35 2.35
C ALA A 34 -4.20 23.20 1.09
N ARG A 35 -3.30 24.19 1.19
CA ARG A 35 -2.90 25.03 0.04
C ARG A 35 -2.17 24.19 -1.01
N ASP A 36 -1.37 23.24 -0.57
CA ASP A 36 -0.60 22.37 -1.45
C ASP A 36 -1.51 21.41 -2.23
N LEU A 37 -2.60 20.94 -1.62
CA LEU A 37 -3.62 20.15 -2.33
C LEU A 37 -4.36 20.96 -3.39
N VAL A 38 -4.67 22.22 -3.12
CA VAL A 38 -5.26 23.13 -4.13
C VAL A 38 -4.27 23.33 -5.27
N LYS A 39 -2.99 23.57 -4.98
CA LYS A 39 -1.92 23.66 -5.99
C LYS A 39 -1.81 22.39 -6.81
N LEU A 40 -1.89 21.21 -6.16
CA LEU A 40 -1.88 19.91 -6.84
C LEU A 40 -3.04 19.76 -7.81
N ALA A 41 -4.22 20.22 -7.47
CA ALA A 41 -5.40 20.16 -8.34
C ALA A 41 -5.22 21.01 -9.61
N PHE A 42 -4.43 22.09 -9.55
CA PHE A 42 -4.14 22.96 -10.68
C PHE A 42 -2.87 22.57 -11.44
N GLU A 43 -1.97 21.78 -10.85
CA GLU A 43 -0.80 21.26 -11.58
C GLU A 43 -1.24 20.25 -12.65
N SER A 44 -0.70 20.41 -13.86
CA SER A 44 -0.92 19.43 -14.92
C SER A 44 -0.25 18.08 -14.56
N ALA A 45 -0.77 17.00 -15.10
CA ALA A 45 -0.21 15.66 -14.89
C ALA A 45 1.28 15.54 -15.27
N SER A 46 1.71 16.31 -16.31
CA SER A 46 3.11 16.34 -16.76
C SER A 46 4.06 17.07 -15.83
N GLN A 47 3.55 17.99 -14.97
CA GLN A 47 4.35 18.74 -14.00
C GLN A 47 4.59 17.94 -12.70
N LYS A 48 3.80 16.90 -12.46
CA LYS A 48 3.99 16.05 -11.27
C LYS A 48 5.27 15.23 -11.39
N ARG A 49 6.15 15.41 -10.41
CA ARG A 49 7.42 14.70 -10.35
C ARG A 49 7.24 13.34 -9.70
N THR A 50 7.78 12.31 -10.34
CA THR A 50 7.85 10.96 -9.79
C THR A 50 9.09 10.81 -8.92
N VAL A 51 9.03 10.01 -7.86
CA VAL A 51 10.22 9.61 -7.11
C VAL A 51 11.16 8.85 -8.06
N PRO A 52 12.47 9.19 -8.12
CA PRO A 52 13.38 8.54 -9.05
C PRO A 52 13.39 7.03 -8.90
N GLY A 53 13.21 6.32 -10.02
CA GLY A 53 13.17 4.86 -10.07
C GLY A 53 11.79 4.23 -9.83
N ALA A 54 10.84 4.92 -9.17
CA ALA A 54 9.52 4.37 -8.87
C ALA A 54 8.76 3.91 -10.12
N ALA A 55 8.67 4.77 -11.13
CA ALA A 55 8.00 4.42 -12.39
C ALA A 55 8.74 3.30 -13.15
N ALA A 56 10.07 3.28 -13.10
CA ALA A 56 10.84 2.22 -13.73
C ALA A 56 10.55 0.87 -13.08
N LEU A 57 10.67 0.77 -11.75
CA LEU A 57 10.37 -0.46 -11.02
C LEU A 57 8.93 -0.93 -11.26
N LEU A 58 7.95 -0.02 -11.22
CA LEU A 58 6.55 -0.40 -11.39
C LEU A 58 6.25 -0.89 -12.82
N ARG A 59 6.94 -0.36 -13.85
CA ARG A 59 6.87 -0.92 -15.22
C ARG A 59 7.46 -2.31 -15.30
N GLU A 60 8.64 -2.56 -14.71
CA GLU A 60 9.26 -3.90 -14.67
C GLU A 60 8.35 -4.90 -13.93
N ILE A 61 7.78 -4.51 -12.78
CA ILE A 61 6.78 -5.33 -12.09
C ILE A 61 5.59 -5.62 -13.01
N THR A 62 5.07 -4.62 -13.74
CA THR A 62 3.96 -4.81 -14.68
C THR A 62 4.32 -5.80 -15.79
N ALA A 63 5.56 -5.78 -16.26
CA ALA A 63 6.05 -6.71 -17.29
C ALA A 63 6.08 -8.17 -16.81
N THR A 64 6.17 -8.44 -15.50
CA THR A 64 6.07 -9.80 -14.94
C THR A 64 4.64 -10.34 -14.93
N GLN A 65 3.65 -9.58 -15.37
CA GLN A 65 2.23 -9.96 -15.39
C GLN A 65 1.72 -10.46 -14.04
N PRO A 66 1.81 -9.64 -12.97
CA PRO A 66 1.26 -10.02 -11.67
C PRO A 66 -0.26 -10.19 -11.75
N LEU A 67 -0.84 -10.85 -10.75
CA LEU A 67 -2.30 -10.97 -10.63
C LEU A 67 -2.98 -9.60 -10.53
N GLY A 68 -2.32 -8.62 -9.89
CA GLY A 68 -2.84 -7.26 -9.82
C GLY A 68 -1.86 -6.24 -9.28
N ILE A 69 -2.05 -4.99 -9.74
CA ILE A 69 -1.41 -3.78 -9.22
C ILE A 69 -2.50 -2.89 -8.65
N TYR A 70 -2.51 -2.73 -7.34
CA TYR A 70 -3.54 -2.02 -6.58
C TYR A 70 -2.95 -0.76 -5.97
N ILE A 71 -3.50 0.37 -6.35
CA ILE A 71 -3.10 1.68 -5.83
C ILE A 71 -4.08 2.08 -4.73
N VAL A 72 -3.55 2.36 -3.54
CA VAL A 72 -4.32 2.84 -2.39
C VAL A 72 -3.67 4.12 -1.89
N SER A 73 -4.32 5.25 -2.06
CA SER A 73 -3.74 6.54 -1.74
C SER A 73 -4.66 7.43 -0.90
N GLY A 74 -4.07 8.13 0.05
CA GLY A 74 -4.72 9.15 0.85
C GLY A 74 -5.10 10.42 0.08
N ASN A 75 -4.73 10.52 -1.19
CA ASN A 75 -5.14 11.62 -2.04
C ASN A 75 -6.68 11.63 -2.24
N PRO A 76 -7.29 12.81 -2.32
CA PRO A 76 -8.74 12.90 -2.48
C PRO A 76 -9.21 12.50 -3.88
N GLU A 77 -10.43 11.98 -3.94
CA GLU A 77 -11.08 11.48 -5.17
C GLU A 77 -11.13 12.54 -6.29
N GLN A 78 -11.20 13.81 -5.95
CA GLN A 78 -11.19 14.93 -6.89
C GLN A 78 -9.93 14.98 -7.76
N LEU A 79 -8.84 14.40 -7.29
CA LEU A 79 -7.56 14.34 -8.02
C LEU A 79 -7.46 13.13 -8.97
N ARG A 80 -8.43 12.21 -8.97
CA ARG A 80 -8.39 10.96 -9.73
C ARG A 80 -7.94 11.16 -11.19
N ARG A 81 -8.61 12.06 -11.91
CA ARG A 81 -8.32 12.28 -13.33
C ARG A 81 -6.87 12.70 -13.60
N VAL A 82 -6.32 13.56 -12.75
CA VAL A 82 -4.95 14.06 -12.90
C VAL A 82 -3.94 12.98 -12.52
N LEU A 83 -4.19 12.22 -11.46
CA LEU A 83 -3.33 11.13 -11.00
C LEU A 83 -3.33 9.96 -12.00
N GLU A 84 -4.49 9.54 -12.50
CA GLU A 84 -4.58 8.52 -13.54
C GLU A 84 -3.89 8.97 -14.85
N LYS A 85 -4.06 10.25 -15.24
CA LYS A 85 -3.35 10.78 -16.41
C LYS A 85 -1.84 10.72 -16.20
N LYS A 86 -1.34 11.04 -15.01
CA LYS A 86 0.10 10.94 -14.67
C LYS A 86 0.59 9.51 -14.78
N LEU A 87 -0.10 8.55 -14.19
CA LEU A 87 0.26 7.12 -14.26
C LEU A 87 0.30 6.62 -15.72
N ARG A 88 -0.69 7.01 -16.54
CA ARG A 88 -0.70 6.66 -17.98
C ARG A 88 0.47 7.28 -18.74
N LEU A 89 0.82 8.55 -18.45
CA LEU A 89 1.99 9.20 -19.06
C LEU A 89 3.30 8.51 -18.69
N ASP A 90 3.38 7.96 -17.47
CA ASP A 90 4.53 7.20 -17.01
C ASP A 90 4.52 5.74 -17.54
N GLY A 91 3.51 5.33 -18.31
CA GLY A 91 3.37 3.98 -18.85
C GLY A 91 2.95 2.93 -17.82
N ILE A 92 2.32 3.34 -16.72
CA ILE A 92 1.88 2.46 -15.65
C ILE A 92 0.48 1.94 -15.94
N ARG A 93 0.28 0.64 -15.71
CA ARG A 93 -1.02 -0.04 -15.65
C ARG A 93 -1.37 -0.37 -14.21
N TRP A 94 -2.64 -0.38 -13.89
CA TRP A 94 -3.17 -0.77 -12.58
C TRP A 94 -4.52 -1.44 -12.72
N ASP A 95 -4.87 -2.31 -11.78
CA ASP A 95 -6.13 -3.05 -11.75
C ASP A 95 -7.14 -2.42 -10.81
N SER A 96 -6.66 -1.77 -9.74
CA SER A 96 -7.51 -1.04 -8.80
C SER A 96 -6.86 0.28 -8.40
N PHE A 97 -7.68 1.32 -8.27
CA PHE A 97 -7.22 2.64 -7.85
C PHE A 97 -8.20 3.25 -6.84
N THR A 98 -7.80 3.21 -5.58
CA THR A 98 -8.63 3.65 -4.46
C THR A 98 -8.09 4.96 -3.88
N LEU A 99 -8.94 6.00 -3.86
CA LEU A 99 -8.64 7.33 -3.34
C LEU A 99 -9.59 7.67 -2.20
N LYS A 100 -9.17 8.57 -1.32
CA LYS A 100 -9.97 9.02 -0.18
C LYS A 100 -11.20 9.79 -0.68
N PRO A 101 -12.44 9.44 -0.24
CA PRO A 101 -13.66 10.03 -0.79
C PRO A 101 -13.81 11.54 -0.60
N GLN A 102 -13.22 12.11 0.46
CA GLN A 102 -13.45 13.52 0.84
C GLN A 102 -12.20 14.28 1.25
N LEU A 103 -12.15 15.56 0.86
CA LEU A 103 -11.15 16.56 1.31
C LEU A 103 -11.34 17.01 2.77
N SER A 104 -12.42 16.64 3.44
CA SER A 104 -12.98 17.33 4.60
C SER A 104 -12.07 17.41 5.84
N ASN A 105 -11.02 16.59 5.94
CA ASN A 105 -10.25 16.50 7.18
C ASN A 105 -8.82 17.05 7.11
N ILE A 106 -8.37 17.52 5.97
CA ILE A 106 -7.01 18.05 5.77
C ILE A 106 -6.75 19.33 6.57
N LEU A 107 -7.80 20.10 6.86
CA LEU A 107 -7.74 21.33 7.65
C LEU A 107 -7.70 21.10 9.17
N ARG A 108 -7.84 19.86 9.64
CA ARG A 108 -8.08 19.55 11.05
C ARG A 108 -6.86 19.16 11.89
N GLY A 109 -5.64 19.32 11.35
CA GLY A 109 -4.39 19.05 12.05
C GLY A 109 -3.82 17.64 11.83
N ARG A 110 -2.49 17.50 12.02
CA ARG A 110 -1.69 16.30 11.69
C ARG A 110 -2.19 15.02 12.35
N PHE A 111 -2.61 15.07 13.62
CA PHE A 111 -3.11 13.88 14.34
C PHE A 111 -4.40 13.31 13.73
N ARG A 112 -5.33 14.18 13.33
CA ARG A 112 -6.58 13.74 12.67
C ARG A 112 -6.28 13.21 11.27
N PHE A 113 -5.33 13.81 10.57
CA PHE A 113 -4.91 13.33 9.26
C PHE A 113 -4.38 11.90 9.31
N ILE A 114 -3.51 11.55 10.29
CA ILE A 114 -2.97 10.20 10.46
C ILE A 114 -4.08 9.20 10.79
N LYS A 115 -4.99 9.53 11.73
CA LYS A 115 -6.13 8.66 12.07
C LYS A 115 -7.01 8.36 10.86
N ASP A 116 -7.33 9.39 10.09
CA ASP A 116 -8.11 9.26 8.86
C ASP A 116 -7.39 8.40 7.81
N GLN A 117 -6.07 8.48 7.73
CA GLN A 117 -5.27 7.65 6.82
C GLN A 117 -5.29 6.18 7.24
N VAL A 118 -5.09 5.90 8.54
CA VAL A 118 -5.11 4.53 9.08
C VAL A 118 -6.46 3.88 8.82
N SER A 119 -7.57 4.53 9.22
CA SER A 119 -8.92 4.00 9.02
C SER A 119 -9.21 3.74 7.54
N TYR A 120 -8.93 4.73 6.70
CA TYR A 120 -9.19 4.67 5.27
C TYR A 120 -8.37 3.57 4.57
N LYS A 121 -7.02 3.56 4.76
CA LYS A 121 -6.14 2.59 4.09
C LYS A 121 -6.43 1.17 4.57
N LEU A 122 -6.61 0.93 5.89
CA LEU A 122 -6.99 -0.39 6.40
C LEU A 122 -8.30 -0.88 5.80
N ARG A 123 -9.33 -0.02 5.72
CA ARG A 123 -10.59 -0.38 5.09
C ARG A 123 -10.38 -0.80 3.64
N ALA A 124 -9.68 0.00 2.83
CA ALA A 124 -9.43 -0.29 1.42
C ALA A 124 -8.66 -1.60 1.22
N LEU A 125 -7.67 -1.88 2.07
CA LEU A 125 -6.90 -3.12 2.06
C LEU A 125 -7.78 -4.32 2.38
N LEU A 126 -8.57 -4.27 3.44
CA LEU A 126 -9.44 -5.37 3.88
C LEU A 126 -10.56 -5.63 2.86
N GLU A 127 -11.24 -4.58 2.35
CA GLU A 127 -12.27 -4.70 1.32
C GLU A 127 -11.71 -5.35 0.04
N SER A 128 -10.53 -4.97 -0.40
CA SER A 128 -9.91 -5.57 -1.57
C SER A 128 -9.41 -6.99 -1.31
N ARG A 129 -8.91 -7.29 -0.08
CA ARG A 129 -8.44 -8.62 0.29
C ARG A 129 -9.58 -9.65 0.29
N ALA A 130 -10.76 -9.26 0.76
CA ALA A 130 -11.94 -10.13 0.78
C ALA A 130 -12.38 -10.60 -0.62
N GLN A 131 -11.92 -9.93 -1.69
CA GLN A 131 -12.22 -10.28 -3.08
C GLN A 131 -11.14 -11.14 -3.75
N LEU A 132 -10.01 -11.34 -3.08
CA LEU A 132 -8.89 -12.09 -3.62
C LEU A 132 -8.92 -13.55 -3.17
N ALA A 133 -8.32 -14.43 -3.99
CA ALA A 133 -8.11 -15.82 -3.63
C ALA A 133 -7.26 -15.95 -2.36
N GLU A 134 -7.37 -17.09 -1.69
CA GLU A 134 -6.71 -17.33 -0.41
C GLU A 134 -5.18 -17.24 -0.52
N ARG A 135 -4.61 -17.94 -1.49
CA ARG A 135 -3.15 -18.05 -1.66
C ARG A 135 -2.61 -17.05 -2.67
N ILE A 136 -2.18 -15.90 -2.18
CA ILE A 136 -1.61 -14.81 -2.97
C ILE A 136 -0.43 -14.22 -2.21
N ASP A 137 0.68 -13.94 -2.89
CA ASP A 137 1.80 -13.20 -2.33
C ASP A 137 1.56 -11.69 -2.51
N GLU A 138 1.57 -10.94 -1.42
CA GLU A 138 1.39 -9.49 -1.45
C GLU A 138 2.69 -8.74 -1.13
N PHE A 139 3.00 -7.77 -1.97
CA PHE A 139 4.10 -6.83 -1.81
C PHE A 139 3.54 -5.42 -1.69
N MET A 140 3.95 -4.69 -0.66
CA MET A 140 3.38 -3.39 -0.34
C MET A 140 4.44 -2.31 -0.38
N PHE A 141 4.10 -1.14 -0.93
CA PHE A 141 4.97 0.02 -1.06
C PHE A 141 4.31 1.24 -0.41
N GLY A 142 5.00 1.84 0.54
CA GLY A 142 4.58 3.03 1.27
C GLY A 142 5.76 3.93 1.62
N ASP A 143 5.54 4.92 2.47
CA ASP A 143 6.54 5.90 2.90
C ASP A 143 6.60 6.06 4.43
N ASP A 144 7.63 6.81 4.88
CA ASP A 144 7.88 7.11 6.30
C ASP A 144 7.19 8.39 6.80
N ALA A 145 6.47 9.10 5.94
CA ALA A 145 5.78 10.33 6.30
C ALA A 145 4.35 10.08 6.79
N GLU A 146 3.77 8.97 6.40
CA GLU A 146 2.46 8.47 6.80
C GLU A 146 2.61 7.24 7.72
N ALA A 147 1.53 6.59 8.06
CA ALA A 147 1.54 5.42 8.95
C ALA A 147 1.64 4.08 8.18
N ASP A 148 2.25 4.06 6.99
CA ASP A 148 2.22 2.91 6.09
C ASP A 148 2.89 1.66 6.68
N ALA A 149 4.02 1.82 7.38
CA ALA A 149 4.67 0.71 8.06
C ALA A 149 3.73 0.02 9.06
N PHE A 150 3.01 0.79 9.86
CA PHE A 150 2.00 0.29 10.80
C PHE A 150 0.82 -0.35 10.08
N ILE A 151 0.23 0.36 9.11
CA ILE A 151 -0.96 -0.08 8.37
C ILE A 151 -0.70 -1.42 7.67
N TYR A 152 0.40 -1.53 6.94
CA TYR A 152 0.74 -2.74 6.20
C TYR A 152 1.15 -3.89 7.12
N SER A 153 1.78 -3.58 8.26
CA SER A 153 2.15 -4.61 9.24
C SER A 153 0.93 -5.21 9.91
N ILE A 154 0.02 -4.40 10.45
CA ILE A 154 -1.20 -4.90 11.10
C ILE A 154 -2.11 -5.64 10.10
N TYR A 155 -2.23 -5.13 8.86
CA TYR A 155 -2.93 -5.80 7.78
C TYR A 155 -2.34 -7.19 7.49
N SER A 156 -1.01 -7.30 7.37
CA SER A 156 -0.33 -8.57 7.12
C SER A 156 -0.51 -9.56 8.27
N ASP A 157 -0.53 -9.06 9.52
CA ASP A 157 -0.74 -9.90 10.70
C ASP A 157 -2.18 -10.41 10.81
N LEU A 158 -3.15 -9.60 10.42
CA LEU A 158 -4.55 -10.02 10.28
C LEU A 158 -4.69 -11.11 9.22
N CYS A 159 -4.13 -10.90 8.03
CA CYS A 159 -4.15 -11.90 6.95
C CYS A 159 -3.51 -13.22 7.39
N ALA A 160 -2.42 -13.17 8.14
CA ALA A 160 -1.72 -14.36 8.63
C ALA A 160 -2.40 -15.03 9.85
N GLY A 161 -3.47 -14.44 10.40
CA GLY A 161 -4.11 -14.91 11.62
C GLY A 161 -3.28 -14.74 12.89
N ARG A 162 -2.23 -13.89 12.87
CA ARG A 162 -1.41 -13.57 14.05
C ARG A 162 -2.10 -12.62 15.01
N VAL A 163 -3.06 -11.86 14.52
CA VAL A 163 -3.86 -10.90 15.28
C VAL A 163 -5.32 -11.29 15.15
N ASP A 164 -5.97 -11.58 16.26
CA ASP A 164 -7.40 -11.83 16.33
C ASP A 164 -8.21 -10.53 16.37
N ALA A 165 -9.54 -10.64 16.22
CA ALA A 165 -10.45 -9.50 16.18
C ALA A 165 -10.41 -8.65 17.45
N GLN A 166 -10.23 -9.25 18.64
CA GLN A 166 -10.18 -8.56 19.92
C GLN A 166 -8.88 -7.77 20.07
N THR A 167 -7.76 -8.39 19.74
CA THR A 167 -6.45 -7.74 19.72
C THR A 167 -6.42 -6.61 18.72
N PHE A 168 -6.99 -6.82 17.52
CA PHE A 168 -7.10 -5.79 16.50
C PHE A 168 -7.89 -4.57 17.00
N ALA A 169 -9.06 -4.78 17.60
CA ALA A 169 -9.85 -3.69 18.17
C ALA A 169 -9.04 -2.89 19.21
N ARG A 170 -8.36 -3.55 20.16
CA ARG A 170 -7.51 -2.89 21.16
C ARG A 170 -6.37 -2.08 20.53
N VAL A 171 -5.71 -2.60 19.51
CA VAL A 171 -4.65 -1.88 18.79
C VAL A 171 -5.21 -0.62 18.14
N LEU A 172 -6.38 -0.70 17.49
CA LEU A 172 -7.03 0.46 16.88
C LEU A 172 -7.44 1.51 17.94
N GLU A 173 -7.97 1.10 19.09
CA GLU A 173 -8.28 1.99 20.20
C GLU A 173 -7.04 2.71 20.72
N GLN A 174 -5.91 2.00 20.90
CA GLN A 174 -4.63 2.57 21.34
C GLN A 174 -4.04 3.58 20.33
N THR A 175 -4.27 3.38 19.03
CA THR A 175 -3.90 4.37 18.02
C THR A 175 -4.82 5.58 18.01
N GLY A 176 -5.89 5.55 18.81
CA GLY A 176 -6.86 6.61 18.96
C GLY A 176 -7.73 6.80 17.71
N LEU A 177 -8.01 5.74 16.96
CA LEU A 177 -8.99 5.77 15.87
C LEU A 177 -10.37 6.21 16.39
N TYR A 178 -11.21 6.66 15.46
CA TYR A 178 -12.59 7.01 15.80
C TYR A 178 -13.36 5.75 16.22
N GLU A 179 -14.09 5.85 17.32
CA GLU A 179 -14.85 4.73 17.89
C GLU A 179 -15.84 4.11 16.88
N ASP A 180 -16.42 4.92 16.00
CA ASP A 180 -17.37 4.48 14.96
C ASP A 180 -16.69 3.65 13.84
N ASP A 181 -15.39 3.84 13.59
CA ASP A 181 -14.66 3.12 12.54
C ASP A 181 -14.22 1.73 13.00
N ILE A 182 -13.94 1.54 14.27
CA ILE A 182 -13.37 0.30 14.83
C ILE A 182 -14.27 -0.92 14.58
N PRO A 183 -15.58 -0.90 14.90
CA PRO A 183 -16.45 -2.05 14.67
C PRO A 183 -16.56 -2.43 13.19
N ARG A 184 -16.48 -1.43 12.30
CA ARG A 184 -16.51 -1.65 10.86
C ARG A 184 -15.24 -2.36 10.38
N LEU A 185 -14.05 -1.91 10.83
CA LEU A 185 -12.77 -2.51 10.48
C LEU A 185 -12.66 -3.94 11.02
N VAL A 186 -13.10 -4.17 12.25
CA VAL A 186 -13.13 -5.51 12.86
C VAL A 186 -14.04 -6.47 12.07
N ARG A 187 -15.21 -5.99 11.63
CA ARG A 187 -16.11 -6.79 10.79
C ARG A 187 -15.47 -7.15 9.45
N LEU A 188 -14.80 -6.20 8.79
CA LEU A 188 -14.09 -6.47 7.55
C LEU A 188 -12.95 -7.46 7.76
N ALA A 189 -12.20 -7.34 8.84
CA ALA A 189 -11.12 -8.25 9.19
C ALA A 189 -11.61 -9.70 9.39
N SER A 190 -12.84 -9.90 9.90
CA SER A 190 -13.44 -11.24 10.03
C SER A 190 -13.88 -11.88 8.71
N GLN A 191 -13.90 -11.13 7.62
CA GLN A 191 -14.34 -11.60 6.29
C GLN A 191 -13.18 -11.95 5.36
N ILE A 192 -11.94 -11.61 5.71
CA ILE A 192 -10.79 -11.93 4.87
C ILE A 192 -10.34 -13.37 5.07
N PRO A 193 -9.86 -14.05 4.01
CA PRO A 193 -9.28 -15.38 4.16
C PRO A 193 -7.96 -15.31 4.94
N VAL A 194 -7.80 -16.25 5.88
CA VAL A 194 -6.58 -16.35 6.70
C VAL A 194 -5.50 -17.09 5.93
N HIS A 195 -4.48 -16.38 5.52
CA HIS A 195 -3.28 -16.90 4.89
C HIS A 195 -2.13 -15.89 5.02
N ASP A 196 -0.91 -16.36 5.26
CA ASP A 196 0.28 -15.49 5.33
C ASP A 196 0.66 -14.98 3.94
N VAL A 197 0.11 -13.84 3.56
CA VAL A 197 0.27 -13.23 2.24
C VAL A 197 1.34 -12.13 2.19
N GLY A 198 1.61 -11.46 3.31
CA GLY A 198 2.50 -10.30 3.39
C GLY A 198 3.97 -10.68 3.24
N ARG A 199 4.51 -10.68 2.01
CA ARG A 199 5.89 -11.10 1.72
C ARG A 199 6.92 -10.03 2.07
N ARG A 200 6.70 -8.79 1.61
CA ARG A 200 7.57 -7.64 1.89
C ARG A 200 6.75 -6.36 1.95
N ILE A 201 7.17 -5.46 2.83
CA ILE A 201 6.64 -4.13 3.01
C ILE A 201 7.79 -3.16 2.80
N PHE A 202 7.82 -2.49 1.66
CA PHE A 202 8.85 -1.54 1.29
C PHE A 202 8.44 -0.14 1.73
N ILE A 203 9.25 0.50 2.57
CA ILE A 203 9.00 1.85 3.10
C ILE A 203 10.04 2.82 2.57
N HIS A 204 9.62 3.71 1.69
CA HIS A 204 10.46 4.77 1.15
C HIS A 204 10.74 5.83 2.23
N LEU A 205 12.02 6.08 2.49
CA LEU A 205 12.48 7.03 3.50
C LEU A 205 12.51 8.45 2.93
N ASP A 206 11.33 9.01 2.62
CA ASP A 206 11.18 10.37 2.09
C ASP A 206 11.59 11.45 3.10
N ARG A 207 11.29 11.23 4.39
CA ARG A 207 11.69 12.11 5.50
C ARG A 207 13.06 11.78 6.06
N VAL A 208 13.78 10.85 5.44
CA VAL A 208 15.10 10.40 5.89
C VAL A 208 15.07 9.87 7.34
N SER A 209 13.99 9.19 7.71
CA SER A 209 13.91 8.46 8.97
C SER A 209 15.03 7.44 9.08
N ALA A 210 15.52 7.19 10.30
CA ALA A 210 16.53 6.17 10.53
C ALA A 210 15.96 4.77 10.22
N PRO A 211 16.61 3.92 9.41
CA PRO A 211 16.10 2.59 9.09
C PRO A 211 15.85 1.72 10.32
N ASP A 212 16.67 1.88 11.37
CA ASP A 212 16.54 1.14 12.63
C ASP A 212 15.22 1.38 13.35
N GLY A 213 14.57 2.53 13.10
CA GLY A 213 13.24 2.82 13.63
C GLY A 213 12.13 1.89 13.14
N PHE A 214 12.42 1.06 12.13
CA PHE A 214 11.48 0.06 11.60
C PHE A 214 11.76 -1.37 12.07
N SER A 215 12.77 -1.60 12.91
CA SER A 215 13.17 -2.92 13.39
C SER A 215 12.03 -3.66 14.12
N ASP A 216 11.22 -2.93 14.88
CA ASP A 216 10.10 -3.49 15.66
C ASP A 216 8.97 -4.08 14.80
N TYR A 217 8.89 -3.69 13.51
CA TYR A 217 7.95 -4.28 12.56
C TYR A 217 8.41 -5.62 11.99
N GLY A 218 9.63 -6.07 12.31
CA GLY A 218 10.21 -7.33 11.88
C GLY A 218 10.76 -7.32 10.46
N ALA A 219 11.38 -8.45 10.07
CA ALA A 219 12.17 -8.57 8.83
C ALA A 219 11.38 -8.42 7.52
N ARG A 220 10.06 -8.42 7.55
CA ARG A 220 9.23 -8.17 6.36
C ARG A 220 9.18 -6.70 5.96
N VAL A 221 9.41 -5.77 6.90
CA VAL A 221 9.50 -4.33 6.62
C VAL A 221 10.91 -4.00 6.16
N CYS A 222 11.02 -3.45 4.97
CA CYS A 222 12.25 -3.13 4.29
C CYS A 222 12.30 -1.62 4.01
N PRO A 223 12.84 -0.81 4.93
CA PRO A 223 13.07 0.61 4.67
C PRO A 223 14.10 0.78 3.56
N PHE A 224 13.89 1.75 2.67
CA PHE A 224 14.78 1.99 1.54
C PHE A 224 14.86 3.49 1.17
N TYR A 225 16.01 3.91 0.63
CA TYR A 225 16.26 5.28 0.18
C TYR A 225 16.05 5.48 -1.32
N ASN A 226 16.23 4.44 -2.11
CA ASN A 226 16.07 4.51 -3.57
C ASN A 226 15.53 3.19 -4.12
N TYR A 227 14.85 3.29 -5.27
CA TYR A 227 14.13 2.16 -5.86
C TYR A 227 15.00 1.05 -6.44
N LEU A 228 16.33 1.23 -6.51
CA LEU A 228 17.24 0.14 -6.84
C LEU A 228 17.24 -0.93 -5.72
N GLN A 229 17.13 -0.50 -4.44
CA GLN A 229 17.12 -1.43 -3.30
C GLN A 229 15.95 -2.42 -3.34
N PRO A 230 14.67 -2.00 -3.44
CA PRO A 230 13.57 -2.94 -3.61
C PRO A 230 13.64 -3.72 -4.94
N ALA A 231 14.18 -3.15 -6.02
CA ALA A 231 14.36 -3.88 -7.26
C ALA A 231 15.27 -5.11 -7.08
N LEU A 232 16.39 -4.97 -6.35
CA LEU A 232 17.29 -6.08 -6.05
C LEU A 232 16.69 -7.18 -5.15
N VAL A 233 15.59 -6.87 -4.45
CA VAL A 233 14.89 -7.84 -3.60
C VAL A 233 13.78 -8.56 -4.38
N LEU A 234 13.21 -7.91 -5.41
CA LEU A 234 12.06 -8.41 -6.15
C LEU A 234 12.41 -9.12 -7.45
N LEU A 235 13.48 -8.71 -8.09
CA LEU A 235 13.95 -9.18 -9.40
C LEU A 235 15.18 -10.05 -9.28
#